data_47a40f84a2bd353996b5ad430048af67
#
_entry.id   47a40f84a2bd353996b5ad430048af67
#
_cell.length_a   1.000
_cell.length_b   1.000
_cell.length_c   1.000
_cell.angle_alpha   90.00
_cell.angle_beta   90.00
_cell.angle_gamma   90.00
#
_symmetry.space_group_name_H-M   'P 1'
#
loop_
_entity.id
_entity.type
_entity.pdbx_description
1 polymer ?
#
loop_
_entity_poly.entity_id
_entity_poly.type
_entity_poly.pdbx_seq_one_letter_code
_entity_poly.pdbx_strand_id
1 'polypeptide(L)'
;MVRLREFDSTEQLVRLLLLYASTNSFRVTAELARASGLIEVSPEAIFYRLRKSEGLLEAILIGLLDRLNAPTGFKLMTIDGTSLSGPASKGTDWRVHVGYDPIRGVPCSVSLTDAHGGENLRRHPLKPGWFVLADMAYGTPRNVHAAFKAGSDFLIRVPQRNMRLLGANGNPVNWKALAEQVPTTGPVSFQLRMPVPPDGVPSGWKTKDAIACHPVRLIGIRNNAGIIVWLLTNQSPQQITDEKACELYRVRWQVELFFKRLKSLGDLDILNSREGPTARAALLAKLILLVLTNLLSDQEQAFSPYGYKILEKGPQPVARIRVRTQTTYREPASDNTQQKKTPGPAAVLAA
;
A
#
# COMPACT_ATOMS: atom_id res chain seq x y z
N MET A 1 -30.06 -2.90 -10.78
CA MET A 1 -30.23 -4.32 -11.13
C MET A 1 -29.78 -4.52 -12.59
N VAL A 2 -28.74 -5.33 -12.85
CA VAL A 2 -28.27 -5.63 -14.20
C VAL A 2 -29.25 -6.62 -14.83
N ARG A 3 -29.86 -6.30 -15.96
CA ARG A 3 -30.76 -7.25 -16.67
C ARG A 3 -29.92 -8.37 -17.28
N LEU A 4 -30.12 -9.61 -16.81
CA LEU A 4 -29.37 -10.81 -17.23
C LEU A 4 -29.96 -11.46 -18.52
N ARG A 5 -30.36 -10.69 -19.52
CA ARG A 5 -31.02 -11.25 -20.73
C ARG A 5 -30.20 -12.26 -21.51
N GLU A 6 -28.89 -12.32 -21.31
CA GLU A 6 -27.92 -13.18 -22.03
C GLU A 6 -27.11 -14.06 -21.09
N PHE A 7 -27.38 -13.99 -19.79
CA PHE A 7 -26.63 -14.72 -18.76
C PHE A 7 -27.57 -15.55 -17.91
N ASP A 8 -27.22 -16.80 -17.68
CA ASP A 8 -27.99 -17.72 -16.86
C ASP A 8 -27.92 -17.34 -15.37
N SER A 9 -26.84 -16.69 -14.97
CA SER A 9 -26.63 -16.31 -13.56
C SER A 9 -25.70 -15.09 -13.41
N THR A 10 -25.77 -14.45 -12.24
CA THR A 10 -24.80 -13.41 -11.84
C THR A 10 -23.37 -13.98 -11.74
N GLU A 11 -23.23 -15.24 -11.34
CA GLU A 11 -21.94 -15.93 -11.29
C GLU A 11 -21.29 -16.00 -12.67
N GLN A 12 -22.05 -16.40 -13.70
CA GLN A 12 -21.54 -16.45 -15.08
C GLN A 12 -21.05 -15.07 -15.55
N LEU A 13 -21.80 -14.01 -15.26
CA LEU A 13 -21.36 -12.63 -15.54
C LEU A 13 -20.06 -12.29 -14.80
N VAL A 14 -19.96 -12.59 -13.50
CA VAL A 14 -18.74 -12.30 -12.72
C VAL A 14 -17.55 -13.08 -13.27
N ARG A 15 -17.69 -14.36 -13.59
CA ARG A 15 -16.65 -15.18 -14.23
C ARG A 15 -16.16 -14.55 -15.54
N LEU A 16 -17.07 -14.05 -16.38
CA LEU A 16 -16.71 -13.35 -17.62
C LEU A 16 -15.93 -12.06 -17.37
N LEU A 17 -16.34 -11.27 -16.38
CA LEU A 17 -15.64 -10.02 -16.01
C LEU A 17 -14.27 -10.27 -15.41
N LEU A 18 -14.09 -11.34 -14.62
CA LEU A 18 -12.79 -11.75 -14.12
C LEU A 18 -11.88 -12.31 -15.24
N LEU A 19 -12.47 -13.02 -16.23
CA LEU A 19 -11.74 -13.44 -17.42
C LEU A 19 -11.27 -12.22 -18.22
N TYR A 20 -12.08 -11.18 -18.35
CA TYR A 20 -11.65 -9.90 -18.94
C TYR A 20 -10.49 -9.27 -18.14
N ALA A 21 -10.57 -9.29 -16.83
CA ALA A 21 -9.51 -8.75 -15.98
C ALA A 21 -8.15 -9.45 -16.18
N SER A 22 -8.15 -10.74 -16.55
CA SER A 22 -6.94 -11.51 -16.83
C SER A 22 -6.40 -11.32 -18.26
N THR A 23 -7.26 -10.99 -19.23
CA THR A 23 -6.87 -10.88 -20.64
C THR A 23 -6.63 -9.45 -21.10
N ASN A 24 -7.23 -8.48 -20.43
CA ASN A 24 -7.26 -7.06 -20.80
C ASN A 24 -7.76 -6.78 -22.23
N SER A 25 -8.51 -7.72 -22.85
CA SER A 25 -8.98 -7.62 -24.22
C SER A 25 -10.39 -8.19 -24.37
N PHE A 26 -11.34 -7.37 -24.81
CA PHE A 26 -12.73 -7.82 -25.05
C PHE A 26 -12.82 -8.93 -26.10
N ARG A 27 -11.99 -8.86 -27.16
CA ARG A 27 -11.96 -9.88 -28.22
C ARG A 27 -11.43 -11.21 -27.70
N VAL A 28 -10.27 -11.19 -27.03
CA VAL A 28 -9.68 -12.39 -26.44
C VAL A 28 -10.60 -12.98 -25.37
N THR A 29 -11.23 -12.15 -24.56
CA THR A 29 -12.22 -12.61 -23.57
C THR A 29 -13.39 -13.33 -24.21
N ALA A 30 -13.96 -12.78 -25.29
CA ALA A 30 -15.08 -13.40 -26.01
C ALA A 30 -14.69 -14.78 -26.58
N GLU A 31 -13.51 -14.88 -27.19
CA GLU A 31 -13.00 -16.16 -27.72
C GLU A 31 -12.75 -17.19 -26.64
N LEU A 32 -12.10 -16.79 -25.51
CA LEU A 32 -11.86 -17.70 -24.39
C LEU A 32 -13.14 -18.11 -23.69
N ALA A 33 -14.11 -17.21 -23.54
CA ALA A 33 -15.42 -17.52 -22.95
C ALA A 33 -16.17 -18.56 -23.78
N ARG A 34 -16.14 -18.41 -25.12
CA ARG A 34 -16.73 -19.39 -26.06
C ARG A 34 -15.96 -20.72 -26.00
N ALA A 35 -14.63 -20.68 -26.07
CA ALA A 35 -13.80 -21.90 -26.07
C ALA A 35 -13.92 -22.71 -24.79
N SER A 36 -14.12 -22.04 -23.64
CA SER A 36 -14.30 -22.67 -22.32
C SER A 36 -15.75 -23.13 -22.06
N GLY A 37 -16.68 -22.85 -22.96
CA GLY A 37 -18.11 -23.14 -22.76
C GLY A 37 -18.77 -22.27 -21.68
N LEU A 38 -18.11 -21.15 -21.28
CA LEU A 38 -18.65 -20.25 -20.27
C LEU A 38 -19.90 -19.52 -20.79
N ILE A 39 -19.76 -18.85 -21.94
CA ILE A 39 -20.85 -18.12 -22.62
C ILE A 39 -20.41 -17.70 -24.03
N GLU A 40 -21.36 -17.57 -24.92
CA GLU A 40 -21.17 -16.99 -26.26
C GLU A 40 -21.67 -15.54 -26.29
N VAL A 41 -20.75 -14.58 -26.35
CA VAL A 41 -21.06 -13.14 -26.34
C VAL A 41 -20.11 -12.37 -27.24
N SER A 42 -20.57 -11.23 -27.78
CA SER A 42 -19.71 -10.34 -28.55
C SER A 42 -18.79 -9.49 -27.66
N PRO A 43 -17.67 -9.01 -28.20
CA PRO A 43 -16.79 -8.07 -27.49
C PRO A 43 -17.52 -6.80 -26.99
N GLU A 44 -18.46 -6.30 -27.80
CA GLU A 44 -19.28 -5.13 -27.48
C GLU A 44 -20.21 -5.41 -26.30
N ALA A 45 -20.80 -6.61 -26.24
CA ALA A 45 -21.65 -7.02 -25.13
C ALA A 45 -20.83 -7.06 -23.81
N ILE A 46 -19.59 -7.56 -23.84
CA ILE A 46 -18.69 -7.56 -22.67
C ILE A 46 -18.41 -6.12 -22.22
N PHE A 47 -18.08 -5.21 -23.16
CA PHE A 47 -17.85 -3.81 -22.85
C PHE A 47 -19.05 -3.15 -22.14
N TYR A 48 -20.26 -3.32 -22.69
CA TYR A 48 -21.48 -2.76 -22.10
C TYR A 48 -21.80 -3.36 -20.72
N ARG A 49 -21.53 -4.64 -20.52
CA ARG A 49 -21.70 -5.30 -19.20
C ARG A 49 -20.70 -4.81 -18.20
N LEU A 50 -19.42 -4.75 -18.57
CA LEU A 50 -18.36 -4.22 -17.69
C LEU A 50 -18.71 -2.81 -17.20
N ARG A 51 -19.06 -1.90 -18.12
CA ARG A 51 -19.44 -0.51 -17.83
C ARG A 51 -20.59 -0.40 -16.81
N LYS A 52 -21.53 -1.34 -16.81
CA LYS A 52 -22.70 -1.36 -15.91
C LYS A 52 -22.47 -2.14 -14.62
N SER A 53 -21.32 -2.77 -14.45
CA SER A 53 -21.05 -3.69 -13.34
C SER A 53 -20.22 -3.08 -12.22
N GLU A 54 -19.92 -1.77 -12.24
CA GLU A 54 -19.13 -1.10 -11.22
C GLU A 54 -19.65 -1.40 -9.80
N GLY A 55 -20.92 -1.12 -9.51
CA GLY A 55 -21.51 -1.35 -8.19
C GLY A 55 -21.57 -2.84 -7.79
N LEU A 56 -21.74 -3.76 -8.75
CA LEU A 56 -21.69 -5.19 -8.47
C LEU A 56 -20.27 -5.62 -8.06
N LEU A 57 -19.25 -5.19 -8.81
CA LEU A 57 -17.86 -5.52 -8.54
C LEU A 57 -17.38 -4.89 -7.24
N GLU A 58 -17.79 -3.66 -6.95
CA GLU A 58 -17.50 -3.01 -5.68
C GLU A 58 -18.09 -3.78 -4.48
N ALA A 59 -19.35 -4.20 -4.58
CA ALA A 59 -20.01 -5.00 -3.54
C ALA A 59 -19.31 -6.36 -3.34
N ILE A 60 -18.86 -7.02 -4.40
CA ILE A 60 -18.10 -8.27 -4.33
C ILE A 60 -16.77 -8.04 -3.64
N LEU A 61 -16.02 -6.99 -4.03
CA LEU A 61 -14.73 -6.67 -3.42
C LEU A 61 -14.88 -6.38 -1.93
N ILE A 62 -15.87 -5.57 -1.54
CA ILE A 62 -16.18 -5.28 -0.13
C ILE A 62 -16.49 -6.58 0.62
N GLY A 63 -17.38 -7.42 0.10
CA GLY A 63 -17.74 -8.70 0.73
C GLY A 63 -16.56 -9.67 0.88
N LEU A 64 -15.62 -9.70 -0.09
CA LEU A 64 -14.39 -10.46 0.02
C LEU A 64 -13.47 -9.89 1.12
N LEU A 65 -13.27 -8.58 1.13
CA LEU A 65 -12.45 -7.91 2.14
C LEU A 65 -13.03 -8.07 3.55
N ASP A 66 -14.34 -7.99 3.73
CA ASP A 66 -15.01 -8.19 5.01
C ASP A 66 -14.82 -9.63 5.54
N ARG A 67 -14.91 -10.64 4.68
CA ARG A 67 -14.62 -12.03 5.04
C ARG A 67 -13.16 -12.22 5.46
N LEU A 68 -12.23 -11.57 4.77
CA LEU A 68 -10.81 -11.58 5.12
C LEU A 68 -10.52 -10.82 6.41
N ASN A 69 -11.33 -9.83 6.73
CA ASN A 69 -11.18 -8.96 7.89
C ASN A 69 -11.97 -9.40 9.12
N ALA A 70 -12.49 -10.62 9.14
CA ALA A 70 -13.17 -11.14 10.32
C ALA A 70 -12.34 -10.86 11.61
N PRO A 71 -12.98 -10.42 12.71
CA PRO A 71 -12.30 -9.89 13.88
C PRO A 71 -11.51 -10.99 14.58
N THR A 72 -10.20 -10.97 14.44
CA THR A 72 -9.27 -11.85 15.15
C THR A 72 -8.12 -11.03 15.74
N GLY A 73 -8.34 -10.42 16.91
CA GLY A 73 -7.27 -9.83 17.72
C GLY A 73 -6.56 -8.61 17.10
N PHE A 74 -5.28 -8.46 17.42
CA PHE A 74 -4.40 -7.39 16.92
C PHE A 74 -4.27 -7.44 15.40
N LYS A 75 -4.47 -6.31 14.75
CA LYS A 75 -4.30 -6.16 13.31
C LYS A 75 -3.21 -5.16 12.98
N LEU A 76 -2.23 -5.61 12.23
CA LEU A 76 -1.23 -4.73 11.62
C LEU A 76 -1.69 -4.39 10.21
N MET A 77 -1.78 -3.09 9.91
CA MET A 77 -2.16 -2.61 8.58
C MET A 77 -1.08 -1.67 8.04
N THR A 78 -0.45 -2.04 6.95
CA THR A 78 0.42 -1.15 6.19
C THR A 78 -0.41 -0.45 5.11
N ILE A 79 -0.24 0.87 4.98
CA ILE A 79 -1.04 1.67 4.05
C ILE A 79 -0.14 2.32 3.02
N ASP A 80 -0.58 2.29 1.77
CA ASP A 80 0.08 2.99 0.68
C ASP A 80 -0.89 3.24 -0.49
N GLY A 81 -0.49 4.11 -1.43
CA GLY A 81 -1.23 4.43 -2.62
C GLY A 81 -0.38 4.28 -3.89
N THR A 82 -1.01 3.89 -4.98
CA THR A 82 -0.36 3.86 -6.30
C THR A 82 -1.17 4.63 -7.32
N SER A 83 -0.47 5.36 -8.18
CA SER A 83 -1.06 6.09 -9.29
C SER A 83 -1.16 5.21 -10.54
N LEU A 84 -2.24 5.38 -11.27
CA LEU A 84 -2.52 4.70 -12.53
C LEU A 84 -2.87 5.71 -13.62
N SER A 85 -2.46 5.42 -14.84
CA SER A 85 -2.71 6.27 -16.00
C SER A 85 -3.48 5.49 -17.06
N GLY A 86 -4.50 6.11 -17.63
CA GLY A 86 -5.24 5.56 -18.77
C GLY A 86 -4.45 5.69 -20.08
N PRO A 87 -4.99 5.12 -21.19
CA PRO A 87 -4.34 5.17 -22.49
C PRO A 87 -4.04 6.61 -22.92
N ALA A 88 -2.81 6.88 -23.34
CA ALA A 88 -2.31 8.21 -23.78
C ALA A 88 -2.52 9.34 -22.75
N SER A 89 -2.66 9.04 -21.47
CA SER A 89 -2.65 10.04 -20.39
C SER A 89 -1.24 10.57 -20.20
N LYS A 90 -1.15 11.88 -19.87
CA LYS A 90 0.13 12.54 -19.53
C LYS A 90 0.36 12.63 -18.02
N GLY A 91 -0.47 11.99 -17.23
CA GLY A 91 -0.40 12.06 -15.76
C GLY A 91 -1.22 10.97 -15.08
N THR A 92 -1.49 11.17 -13.80
CA THR A 92 -2.33 10.28 -13.01
C THR A 92 -3.80 10.51 -13.31
N ASP A 93 -4.52 9.47 -13.71
CA ASP A 93 -5.99 9.52 -13.85
C ASP A 93 -6.69 8.93 -12.64
N TRP A 94 -6.11 7.88 -12.07
CA TRP A 94 -6.68 7.13 -10.95
C TRP A 94 -5.64 6.88 -9.87
N ARG A 95 -6.10 6.71 -8.63
CA ARG A 95 -5.29 6.24 -7.51
C ARG A 95 -5.96 5.07 -6.82
N VAL A 96 -5.19 4.02 -6.58
CA VAL A 96 -5.60 2.89 -5.76
C VAL A 96 -4.91 3.02 -4.41
N HIS A 97 -5.69 3.12 -3.35
CA HIS A 97 -5.23 3.13 -1.97
C HIS A 97 -5.49 1.77 -1.35
N VAL A 98 -4.48 1.17 -0.77
CA VAL A 98 -4.56 -0.17 -0.17
C VAL A 98 -4.12 -0.12 1.28
N GLY A 99 -4.92 -0.71 2.15
CA GLY A 99 -4.47 -1.21 3.45
C GLY A 99 -4.17 -2.70 3.31
N TYR A 100 -2.98 -3.11 3.70
CA TYR A 100 -2.49 -4.47 3.58
C TYR A 100 -2.10 -5.04 4.94
N ASP A 101 -2.59 -6.23 5.25
CA ASP A 101 -2.18 -6.98 6.44
C ASP A 101 -0.93 -7.80 6.11
N PRO A 102 0.26 -7.36 6.55
CA PRO A 102 1.51 -8.04 6.23
C PRO A 102 1.70 -9.36 6.99
N ILE A 103 0.92 -9.59 8.05
CA ILE A 103 0.96 -10.83 8.83
C ILE A 103 0.21 -11.94 8.08
N ARG A 104 -0.93 -11.59 7.49
CA ARG A 104 -1.80 -12.51 6.76
C ARG A 104 -1.53 -12.52 5.26
N GLY A 105 -0.73 -11.60 4.74
CA GLY A 105 -0.43 -11.51 3.32
C GLY A 105 -1.60 -11.01 2.45
N VAL A 106 -2.62 -10.38 3.02
CA VAL A 106 -3.87 -10.04 2.32
C VAL A 106 -4.21 -8.56 2.40
N PRO A 107 -4.87 -7.98 1.38
CA PRO A 107 -5.42 -6.65 1.49
C PRO A 107 -6.57 -6.63 2.49
N CYS A 108 -6.60 -5.63 3.36
CA CYS A 108 -7.67 -5.41 4.32
C CYS A 108 -8.55 -4.20 3.99
N SER A 109 -8.12 -3.35 3.08
CA SER A 109 -8.94 -2.30 2.49
C SER A 109 -8.43 -1.91 1.11
N VAL A 110 -9.34 -1.55 0.24
CA VAL A 110 -9.04 -0.99 -1.09
C VAL A 110 -9.99 0.17 -1.35
N SER A 111 -9.45 1.28 -1.81
CA SER A 111 -10.22 2.46 -2.22
C SER A 111 -9.68 2.99 -3.54
N LEU A 112 -10.58 3.24 -4.49
CA LEU A 112 -10.27 3.80 -5.79
C LEU A 112 -10.74 5.25 -5.84
N THR A 113 -9.84 6.15 -6.24
CA THR A 113 -10.13 7.58 -6.40
C THR A 113 -9.64 8.08 -7.74
N ASP A 114 -10.07 9.27 -8.12
CA ASP A 114 -9.49 10.03 -9.23
C ASP A 114 -8.08 10.57 -8.86
N ALA A 115 -7.49 11.33 -9.78
CA ALA A 115 -6.16 11.93 -9.61
C ALA A 115 -6.06 12.85 -8.38
N HIS A 116 -7.17 13.43 -7.94
CA HIS A 116 -7.23 14.39 -6.82
C HIS A 116 -7.37 13.70 -5.45
N GLY A 117 -7.60 12.39 -5.44
CA GLY A 117 -7.70 11.60 -4.22
C GLY A 117 -6.35 11.44 -3.52
N GLY A 118 -5.95 12.40 -2.69
CA GLY A 118 -4.72 12.32 -1.90
C GLY A 118 -4.72 11.22 -0.83
N GLU A 119 -3.55 10.97 -0.25
CA GLU A 119 -3.30 10.02 0.83
C GLU A 119 -4.04 10.45 2.10
N ASN A 120 -5.01 9.63 2.52
CA ASN A 120 -5.87 9.93 3.66
C ASN A 120 -6.19 8.65 4.44
N LEU A 121 -5.86 8.63 5.74
CA LEU A 121 -6.14 7.49 6.62
C LEU A 121 -7.64 7.18 6.74
N ARG A 122 -8.53 8.16 6.58
CA ARG A 122 -9.99 7.95 6.63
C ARG A 122 -10.53 7.08 5.49
N ARG A 123 -9.72 6.78 4.46
CA ARG A 123 -10.09 5.84 3.40
C ARG A 123 -9.99 4.39 3.83
N HIS A 124 -9.39 4.16 4.98
CA HIS A 124 -9.14 2.84 5.51
C HIS A 124 -9.97 2.62 6.78
N PRO A 125 -10.36 1.37 7.09
CA PRO A 125 -11.13 1.07 8.28
C PRO A 125 -10.23 1.17 9.53
N LEU A 126 -10.17 2.35 10.12
CA LEU A 126 -9.48 2.57 11.40
C LEU A 126 -10.40 2.11 12.53
N LYS A 127 -9.89 1.29 13.45
CA LYS A 127 -10.65 0.73 14.58
C LYS A 127 -9.73 0.52 15.79
N PRO A 128 -10.26 0.48 17.02
CA PRO A 128 -9.50 0.05 18.19
C PRO A 128 -8.85 -1.33 17.95
N GLY A 129 -7.62 -1.50 18.41
CA GLY A 129 -6.83 -2.73 18.21
C GLY A 129 -6.15 -2.84 16.84
N TRP A 130 -6.31 -1.87 15.94
CA TRP A 130 -5.57 -1.80 14.70
C TRP A 130 -4.31 -0.96 14.88
N PHE A 131 -3.18 -1.46 14.38
CA PHE A 131 -1.90 -0.76 14.35
C PHE A 131 -1.56 -0.39 12.90
N VAL A 132 -1.48 0.90 12.61
CA VAL A 132 -1.33 1.43 11.25
C VAL A 132 0.11 1.85 11.00
N LEU A 133 0.72 1.31 9.94
CA LEU A 133 2.00 1.75 9.41
C LEU A 133 1.75 2.55 8.13
N ALA A 134 2.24 3.78 8.08
CA ALA A 134 2.07 4.62 6.90
C ALA A 134 3.33 5.43 6.58
N ASP A 135 3.47 5.81 5.33
CA ASP A 135 4.59 6.61 4.87
C ASP A 135 4.44 8.11 5.17
N MET A 136 5.38 8.90 4.67
CA MET A 136 5.44 10.35 4.89
C MET A 136 4.26 11.11 4.25
N ALA A 137 3.64 10.58 3.20
CA ALA A 137 2.48 11.23 2.57
C ALA A 137 1.25 11.25 3.50
N TYR A 138 1.14 10.25 4.37
CA TYR A 138 0.12 10.19 5.42
C TYR A 138 0.50 10.99 6.68
N GLY A 139 1.74 11.48 6.79
CA GLY A 139 2.28 12.20 7.95
C GLY A 139 1.72 13.62 8.09
N THR A 140 0.42 13.75 8.25
CA THR A 140 -0.26 15.04 8.45
C THR A 140 -1.05 15.07 9.76
N PRO A 141 -1.21 16.25 10.40
CA PRO A 141 -2.01 16.37 11.63
C PRO A 141 -3.44 15.81 11.51
N ARG A 142 -4.07 15.98 10.35
CA ARG A 142 -5.43 15.44 10.09
C ARG A 142 -5.47 13.91 10.12
N ASN A 143 -4.49 13.27 9.53
CA ASN A 143 -4.40 11.81 9.51
C ASN A 143 -4.11 11.26 10.91
N VAL A 144 -3.15 11.85 11.61
CA VAL A 144 -2.84 11.47 13.00
C VAL A 144 -4.06 11.65 13.90
N HIS A 145 -4.78 12.78 13.79
CA HIS A 145 -6.03 12.99 14.52
C HIS A 145 -7.09 11.95 14.18
N ALA A 146 -7.23 11.57 12.91
CA ALA A 146 -8.18 10.53 12.50
C ALA A 146 -7.87 9.16 13.16
N ALA A 147 -6.60 8.79 13.29
CA ALA A 147 -6.18 7.58 13.98
C ALA A 147 -6.53 7.64 15.48
N PHE A 148 -6.24 8.77 16.15
CA PHE A 148 -6.64 8.98 17.54
C PHE A 148 -8.15 8.89 17.74
N LYS A 149 -8.93 9.57 16.88
CA LYS A 149 -10.40 9.57 16.94
C LYS A 149 -11.00 8.16 16.77
N ALA A 150 -10.34 7.33 15.97
CA ALA A 150 -10.75 5.94 15.74
C ALA A 150 -10.24 4.97 16.81
N GLY A 151 -9.41 5.41 17.77
CA GLY A 151 -8.79 4.54 18.76
C GLY A 151 -7.77 3.57 18.17
N SER A 152 -7.24 3.87 16.96
CA SER A 152 -6.21 3.05 16.32
C SER A 152 -4.81 3.47 16.78
N ASP A 153 -3.95 2.49 16.92
CA ASP A 153 -2.53 2.72 17.10
C ASP A 153 -1.85 3.00 15.77
N PHE A 154 -0.75 3.72 15.79
CA PHE A 154 -0.06 4.05 14.54
C PHE A 154 1.44 4.23 14.72
N LEU A 155 2.15 4.05 13.60
CA LEU A 155 3.54 4.42 13.42
C LEU A 155 3.69 4.99 12.00
N ILE A 156 3.84 6.30 11.90
CA ILE A 156 3.81 7.05 10.65
C ILE A 156 5.12 7.80 10.48
N ARG A 157 5.74 7.69 9.31
CA ARG A 157 6.85 8.58 8.96
C ARG A 157 6.30 9.99 8.75
N VAL A 158 6.96 10.99 9.32
CA VAL A 158 6.47 12.37 9.27
C VAL A 158 7.48 13.33 8.65
N PRO A 159 7.02 14.29 7.83
CA PRO A 159 7.86 15.36 7.32
C PRO A 159 7.97 16.47 8.37
N GLN A 160 9.16 17.02 8.55
CA GLN A 160 9.38 18.14 9.48
C GLN A 160 8.51 19.37 9.15
N ARG A 161 8.33 19.66 7.85
CA ARG A 161 7.64 20.88 7.38
C ARG A 161 6.16 20.91 7.69
N ASN A 162 5.49 19.77 7.63
CA ASN A 162 4.03 19.68 7.71
C ASN A 162 3.53 19.26 9.11
N MET A 163 4.44 18.78 9.97
CA MET A 163 4.09 18.30 11.29
C MET A 163 4.44 19.37 12.34
N ARG A 164 3.39 19.94 12.92
CA ARG A 164 3.53 20.93 13.98
C ARG A 164 3.41 20.24 15.32
N LEU A 165 4.56 20.09 16.00
CA LEU A 165 4.64 19.47 17.30
C LEU A 165 5.01 20.51 18.35
N LEU A 166 4.57 20.29 19.59
CA LEU A 166 4.87 21.12 20.74
C LEU A 166 5.67 20.30 21.75
N GLY A 167 6.64 20.94 22.37
CA GLY A 167 7.35 20.39 23.53
C GLY A 167 6.49 20.37 24.79
N ALA A 168 7.03 19.84 25.88
CA ALA A 168 6.37 19.81 27.21
C ALA A 168 5.96 21.21 27.68
N ASN A 169 6.76 22.21 27.37
CA ASN A 169 6.54 23.63 27.71
C ASN A 169 5.46 24.31 26.84
N GLY A 170 4.87 23.61 25.87
CA GLY A 170 3.88 24.16 24.95
C GLY A 170 4.44 24.95 23.77
N ASN A 171 5.75 25.11 23.69
CA ASN A 171 6.38 25.83 22.58
C ASN A 171 6.55 24.92 21.35
N PRO A 172 6.53 25.48 20.13
CA PRO A 172 6.84 24.75 18.92
C PRO A 172 8.20 24.08 18.99
N VAL A 173 8.28 22.84 18.50
CA VAL A 173 9.52 22.05 18.47
C VAL A 173 10.54 22.69 17.53
N ASN A 174 11.77 22.83 17.99
CA ASN A 174 12.91 23.14 17.14
C ASN A 174 13.48 21.86 16.52
N TRP A 175 13.14 21.59 15.27
CA TRP A 175 13.56 20.39 14.55
C TRP A 175 15.08 20.26 14.41
N LYS A 176 15.81 21.39 14.30
CA LYS A 176 17.28 21.38 14.24
C LYS A 176 17.88 20.88 15.57
N ALA A 177 17.38 21.41 16.68
CA ALA A 177 17.85 21.00 18.01
C ALA A 177 17.50 19.53 18.31
N LEU A 178 16.37 19.00 17.81
CA LEU A 178 16.06 17.57 17.91
C LEU A 178 17.00 16.74 17.02
N ALA A 179 17.31 17.21 15.82
CA ALA A 179 18.19 16.49 14.89
C ALA A 179 19.63 16.35 15.44
N GLU A 180 20.11 17.33 16.17
CA GLU A 180 21.42 17.31 16.86
C GLU A 180 21.48 16.24 17.97
N GLN A 181 20.34 15.90 18.57
CA GLN A 181 20.24 14.86 19.59
C GLN A 181 20.11 13.43 19.05
N VAL A 182 19.86 13.27 17.72
CA VAL A 182 19.77 11.93 17.13
C VAL A 182 21.18 11.35 17.00
N PRO A 183 21.46 10.22 17.69
CA PRO A 183 22.78 9.61 17.67
C PRO A 183 23.15 9.07 16.28
N THR A 184 24.42 8.81 16.05
CA THR A 184 24.91 8.16 14.82
C THR A 184 24.44 6.71 14.72
N THR A 185 24.25 6.05 15.85
CA THR A 185 23.79 4.64 15.96
C THR A 185 22.61 4.54 16.89
N GLY A 186 21.59 3.79 16.45
CA GLY A 186 20.36 3.59 17.23
C GLY A 186 19.36 4.75 17.13
N PRO A 187 18.14 4.52 17.59
CA PRO A 187 17.09 5.52 17.66
C PRO A 187 17.12 6.33 18.96
N VAL A 188 16.46 7.47 18.96
CA VAL A 188 16.14 8.27 20.15
C VAL A 188 14.71 8.77 20.03
N SER A 189 14.00 8.87 21.16
CA SER A 189 12.63 9.36 21.15
C SER A 189 12.38 10.57 22.04
N PHE A 190 11.37 11.34 21.66
CA PHE A 190 10.94 12.58 22.32
C PHE A 190 9.45 12.50 22.60
N GLN A 191 9.06 12.77 23.85
CA GLN A 191 7.65 12.89 24.23
C GLN A 191 7.18 14.31 23.88
N LEU A 192 6.23 14.39 22.97
CA LEU A 192 5.77 15.64 22.40
C LEU A 192 4.22 15.68 22.41
N ARG A 193 3.68 16.81 22.02
CA ARG A 193 2.23 17.00 21.86
C ARG A 193 1.91 17.47 20.45
N MET A 194 0.90 16.90 19.85
CA MET A 194 0.39 17.34 18.55
C MET A 194 -0.91 18.10 18.76
N PRO A 195 -0.99 19.37 18.37
CA PRO A 195 -2.22 20.14 18.41
C PRO A 195 -3.32 19.48 17.59
N VAL A 196 -4.53 19.39 18.18
CA VAL A 196 -5.69 18.81 17.51
C VAL A 196 -6.21 19.79 16.47
N PRO A 197 -6.22 19.44 15.18
CA PRO A 197 -6.87 20.28 14.19
C PRO A 197 -8.38 20.24 14.39
N PRO A 198 -9.10 21.37 14.27
CA PRO A 198 -10.55 21.36 14.31
C PRO A 198 -11.12 20.55 13.14
N ASP A 199 -12.25 19.89 13.36
CA ASP A 199 -13.01 19.24 12.29
C ASP A 199 -13.39 20.30 11.26
N GLY A 200 -13.09 20.06 9.97
CA GLY A 200 -13.36 21.03 8.92
C GLY A 200 -12.35 22.20 8.84
N VAL A 201 -11.08 21.94 9.16
CA VAL A 201 -9.99 22.95 9.19
C VAL A 201 -10.12 24.02 8.11
N PRO A 202 -10.43 25.27 8.47
CA PRO A 202 -10.44 26.37 7.51
C PRO A 202 -9.02 26.58 6.95
N SER A 203 -8.96 27.07 5.72
CA SER A 203 -7.70 27.54 5.16
C SER A 203 -7.09 28.58 6.12
N GLY A 204 -5.85 28.31 6.57
CA GLY A 204 -5.16 29.24 7.48
C GLY A 204 -5.22 28.89 8.97
N TRP A 205 -5.77 27.72 9.39
CA TRP A 205 -5.71 27.29 10.79
C TRP A 205 -4.29 27.37 11.35
N LYS A 206 -4.13 27.96 12.50
CA LYS A 206 -2.86 28.11 13.21
C LYS A 206 -2.84 27.24 14.45
N THR A 207 -1.68 26.68 14.76
CA THR A 207 -1.46 25.81 15.93
C THR A 207 -1.86 26.46 17.27
N LYS A 208 -1.75 27.81 17.37
CA LYS A 208 -2.18 28.58 18.54
C LYS A 208 -3.67 28.53 18.81
N ASP A 209 -4.45 28.17 17.81
CA ASP A 209 -5.91 28.09 17.89
C ASP A 209 -6.38 26.67 18.30
N ALA A 210 -5.44 25.79 18.65
CA ALA A 210 -5.76 24.44 19.09
C ALA A 210 -6.33 24.44 20.51
N ILE A 211 -7.50 23.81 20.67
CA ILE A 211 -8.19 23.69 21.98
C ILE A 211 -7.59 22.54 22.80
N ALA A 212 -7.01 21.52 22.13
CA ALA A 212 -6.47 20.33 22.75
C ALA A 212 -5.22 19.84 22.01
N CYS A 213 -4.47 18.93 22.65
CA CYS A 213 -3.32 18.27 22.06
C CYS A 213 -3.38 16.77 22.29
N HIS A 214 -2.96 15.99 21.28
CA HIS A 214 -2.70 14.57 21.43
C HIS A 214 -1.29 14.33 21.97
N PRO A 215 -1.09 13.47 22.97
CA PRO A 215 0.24 13.01 23.36
C PRO A 215 0.80 12.12 22.23
N VAL A 216 2.01 12.40 21.82
CA VAL A 216 2.69 11.64 20.75
C VAL A 216 4.16 11.44 21.11
N ARG A 217 4.74 10.36 20.62
CA ARG A 217 6.16 10.08 20.70
C ARG A 217 6.76 10.20 19.30
N LEU A 218 7.79 11.03 19.16
CA LEU A 218 8.57 11.19 17.94
C LEU A 218 9.87 10.41 18.10
N ILE A 219 10.15 9.49 17.17
CA ILE A 219 11.36 8.68 17.16
C ILE A 219 12.23 9.13 15.99
N GLY A 220 13.47 9.50 16.27
CA GLY A 220 14.47 9.85 15.27
C GLY A 220 15.51 8.75 15.12
N ILE A 221 15.80 8.34 13.89
CA ILE A 221 16.86 7.37 13.59
C ILE A 221 17.60 7.79 12.31
N ARG A 222 18.92 7.60 12.26
CA ARG A 222 19.69 7.81 11.04
C ARG A 222 19.67 6.57 10.18
N ASN A 223 19.41 6.75 8.89
CA ASN A 223 19.55 5.68 7.90
C ASN A 223 21.04 5.51 7.48
N ASN A 224 21.32 4.54 6.63
CA ASN A 224 22.68 4.26 6.15
C ASN A 224 23.36 5.44 5.42
N ALA A 225 22.56 6.38 4.90
CA ALA A 225 23.05 7.61 4.26
C ALA A 225 23.20 8.78 5.26
N GLY A 226 23.04 8.54 6.56
CA GLY A 226 23.10 9.57 7.61
C GLY A 226 21.88 10.48 7.69
N ILE A 227 20.86 10.26 6.86
CA ILE A 227 19.61 11.05 6.84
C ILE A 227 18.73 10.62 8.00
N ILE A 228 18.20 11.58 8.74
CA ILE A 228 17.28 11.29 9.84
C ILE A 228 15.89 10.98 9.31
N VAL A 229 15.39 9.83 9.69
CA VAL A 229 14.00 9.41 9.52
C VAL A 229 13.24 9.69 10.80
N TRP A 230 12.13 10.39 10.71
CA TRP A 230 11.26 10.71 11.83
C TRP A 230 10.00 9.86 11.79
N LEU A 231 9.76 9.09 12.84
CA LEU A 231 8.57 8.27 13.03
C LEU A 231 7.74 8.83 14.17
N LEU A 232 6.44 8.96 13.97
CA LEU A 232 5.50 9.43 14.98
C LEU A 232 4.56 8.29 15.38
N THR A 233 4.33 8.13 16.67
CA THR A 233 3.45 7.09 17.23
C THR A 233 2.67 7.61 18.46
N ASN A 234 1.53 6.98 18.75
CA ASN A 234 0.80 7.15 20.01
C ASN A 234 1.21 6.12 21.08
N GLN A 235 2.07 5.16 20.73
CA GLN A 235 2.50 4.12 21.67
C GLN A 235 3.60 4.62 22.60
N SER A 236 3.50 4.27 23.88
CA SER A 236 4.53 4.57 24.87
C SER A 236 5.78 3.68 24.69
N PRO A 237 6.94 4.05 25.26
CA PRO A 237 8.14 3.20 25.23
C PRO A 237 7.94 1.83 25.90
N GLN A 238 7.01 1.74 26.86
CA GLN A 238 6.66 0.50 27.56
C GLN A 238 5.85 -0.46 26.65
N GLN A 239 5.06 0.08 25.74
CA GLN A 239 4.25 -0.70 24.79
C GLN A 239 5.11 -1.16 23.61
N ILE A 240 5.95 -0.27 23.07
CA ILE A 240 6.89 -0.59 21.99
C ILE A 240 8.18 0.23 22.18
N THR A 241 9.33 -0.44 22.28
CA THR A 241 10.63 0.27 22.36
C THR A 241 10.96 1.00 21.08
N ASP A 242 11.92 1.91 21.10
CA ASP A 242 12.31 2.67 19.91
C ASP A 242 12.90 1.77 18.82
N GLU A 243 13.71 0.79 19.20
CA GLU A 243 14.30 -0.19 18.30
C GLU A 243 13.19 -1.03 17.63
N LYS A 244 12.23 -1.50 18.45
CA LYS A 244 11.12 -2.32 17.96
C LYS A 244 10.20 -1.54 17.03
N ALA A 245 9.96 -0.26 17.31
CA ALA A 245 9.22 0.63 16.43
C ALA A 245 9.93 0.78 15.07
N CYS A 246 11.25 0.97 15.08
CA CYS A 246 12.04 1.06 13.85
C CYS A 246 12.05 -0.25 13.06
N GLU A 247 12.12 -1.41 13.73
CA GLU A 247 11.99 -2.74 13.09
C GLU A 247 10.60 -2.91 12.48
N LEU A 248 9.55 -2.58 13.25
CA LEU A 248 8.17 -2.71 12.79
C LEU A 248 7.90 -1.80 11.58
N TYR A 249 8.47 -0.59 11.55
CA TYR A 249 8.29 0.31 10.42
C TYR A 249 8.82 -0.27 9.11
N ARG A 250 9.84 -1.11 9.13
CA ARG A 250 10.37 -1.79 7.93
C ARG A 250 9.34 -2.73 7.29
N VAL A 251 8.41 -3.26 8.08
CA VAL A 251 7.33 -4.11 7.58
C VAL A 251 6.41 -3.34 6.63
N ARG A 252 6.33 -2.01 6.74
CA ARG A 252 5.56 -1.17 5.82
C ARG A 252 5.86 -1.46 4.35
N TRP A 253 7.08 -1.86 4.02
CA TRP A 253 7.46 -2.12 2.64
C TRP A 253 6.72 -3.30 1.99
N GLN A 254 6.05 -4.14 2.75
CA GLN A 254 5.24 -5.24 2.23
C GLN A 254 4.10 -4.76 1.32
N VAL A 255 3.51 -3.59 1.60
CA VAL A 255 2.47 -3.02 0.73
C VAL A 255 3.05 -2.57 -0.63
N GLU A 256 4.29 -2.08 -0.68
CA GLU A 256 4.97 -1.75 -1.94
C GLU A 256 5.22 -3.00 -2.80
N LEU A 257 5.59 -4.12 -2.16
CA LEU A 257 5.74 -5.41 -2.84
C LEU A 257 4.40 -5.93 -3.34
N PHE A 258 3.34 -5.74 -2.57
CA PHE A 258 1.99 -6.04 -3.01
C PHE A 258 1.63 -5.24 -4.28
N PHE A 259 1.90 -3.93 -4.31
CA PHE A 259 1.70 -3.14 -5.54
C PHE A 259 2.55 -3.59 -6.72
N LYS A 260 3.80 -4.00 -6.48
CA LYS A 260 4.63 -4.57 -7.55
C LYS A 260 4.00 -5.83 -8.13
N ARG A 261 3.49 -6.73 -7.28
CA ARG A 261 2.76 -7.93 -7.72
C ARG A 261 1.48 -7.56 -8.48
N LEU A 262 0.72 -6.59 -7.99
CA LEU A 262 -0.48 -6.08 -8.65
C LEU A 262 -0.20 -5.61 -10.07
N LYS A 263 0.90 -4.88 -10.27
CA LYS A 263 1.29 -4.36 -11.58
C LYS A 263 1.88 -5.44 -12.48
N SER A 264 2.77 -6.29 -11.95
CA SER A 264 3.49 -7.28 -12.76
C SER A 264 2.67 -8.54 -13.08
N LEU A 265 1.77 -8.98 -12.19
CA LEU A 265 0.97 -10.18 -12.37
C LEU A 265 -0.49 -9.89 -12.73
N GLY A 266 -1.02 -8.76 -12.29
CA GLY A 266 -2.42 -8.36 -12.49
C GLY A 266 -2.59 -7.26 -13.54
N ASP A 267 -1.50 -6.82 -14.21
CA ASP A 267 -1.54 -5.73 -15.20
C ASP A 267 -2.36 -4.52 -14.73
N LEU A 268 -2.27 -4.18 -13.43
CA LEU A 268 -3.11 -3.16 -12.83
C LEU A 268 -2.93 -1.79 -13.51
N ASP A 269 -1.75 -1.52 -14.04
CA ASP A 269 -1.38 -0.30 -14.74
C ASP A 269 -1.81 -0.29 -16.22
N ILE A 270 -2.30 -1.41 -16.76
CA ILE A 270 -2.85 -1.49 -18.11
C ILE A 270 -4.35 -1.21 -18.07
N LEU A 271 -4.74 0.01 -18.40
CA LEU A 271 -6.13 0.42 -18.53
C LEU A 271 -6.47 0.63 -20.00
N ASN A 272 -7.49 -0.07 -20.49
CA ASN A 272 -7.92 0.01 -21.89
C ASN A 272 -8.99 1.08 -22.14
N SER A 273 -9.40 1.82 -21.11
CA SER A 273 -10.40 2.88 -21.23
C SER A 273 -10.06 4.06 -20.33
N ARG A 274 -10.36 5.26 -20.81
CA ARG A 274 -10.37 6.51 -20.03
C ARG A 274 -11.75 6.81 -19.46
N GLU A 275 -12.78 6.18 -19.98
CA GLU A 275 -14.14 6.36 -19.52
C GLU A 275 -14.26 5.91 -18.06
N GLY A 276 -14.69 6.84 -17.19
CA GLY A 276 -14.72 6.63 -15.75
C GLY A 276 -15.34 5.30 -15.30
N PRO A 277 -16.61 5.02 -15.64
CA PRO A 277 -17.29 3.79 -15.22
C PRO A 277 -16.60 2.51 -15.72
N THR A 278 -16.15 2.50 -16.97
CA THR A 278 -15.46 1.34 -17.56
C THR A 278 -14.09 1.11 -16.92
N ALA A 279 -13.30 2.16 -16.71
CA ALA A 279 -12.00 2.06 -16.07
C ALA A 279 -12.12 1.59 -14.60
N ARG A 280 -13.09 2.13 -13.86
CA ARG A 280 -13.36 1.74 -12.47
C ARG A 280 -13.78 0.26 -12.38
N ALA A 281 -14.70 -0.17 -13.22
CA ALA A 281 -15.14 -1.56 -13.25
C ALA A 281 -13.99 -2.51 -13.63
N ALA A 282 -13.15 -2.15 -14.60
CA ALA A 282 -11.96 -2.93 -14.97
C ALA A 282 -10.96 -3.03 -13.79
N LEU A 283 -10.69 -1.93 -13.09
CA LEU A 283 -9.82 -1.93 -11.91
C LEU A 283 -10.40 -2.78 -10.78
N LEU A 284 -11.69 -2.68 -10.50
CA LEU A 284 -12.35 -3.51 -9.50
C LEU A 284 -12.27 -4.99 -9.84
N ALA A 285 -12.51 -5.37 -11.09
CA ALA A 285 -12.38 -6.77 -11.53
C ALA A 285 -10.94 -7.30 -11.36
N LYS A 286 -9.92 -6.49 -11.70
CA LYS A 286 -8.50 -6.83 -11.47
C LYS A 286 -8.18 -6.99 -9.99
N LEU A 287 -8.66 -6.08 -9.15
CA LEU A 287 -8.46 -6.15 -7.70
C LEU A 287 -9.13 -7.40 -7.10
N ILE A 288 -10.34 -7.75 -7.54
CA ILE A 288 -11.02 -8.99 -7.13
C ILE A 288 -10.18 -10.20 -7.54
N LEU A 289 -9.78 -10.27 -8.81
CA LEU A 289 -8.97 -11.38 -9.32
C LEU A 289 -7.70 -11.57 -8.50
N LEU A 290 -7.03 -10.48 -8.18
CA LEU A 290 -5.82 -10.52 -7.37
C LEU A 290 -6.06 -10.95 -5.92
N VAL A 291 -7.12 -10.44 -5.28
CA VAL A 291 -7.50 -10.89 -3.93
C VAL A 291 -7.76 -12.39 -3.93
N LEU A 292 -8.48 -12.89 -4.93
CA LEU A 292 -8.75 -14.33 -5.09
C LEU A 292 -7.46 -15.13 -5.36
N THR A 293 -6.57 -14.62 -6.22
CA THR A 293 -5.28 -15.28 -6.50
C THR A 293 -4.41 -15.35 -5.24
N ASN A 294 -4.35 -14.26 -4.46
CA ASN A 294 -3.64 -14.29 -3.18
C ASN A 294 -4.23 -15.31 -2.22
N LEU A 295 -5.55 -15.39 -2.10
CA LEU A 295 -6.21 -16.37 -1.24
C LEU A 295 -5.91 -17.82 -1.64
N LEU A 296 -5.79 -18.09 -2.93
CA LEU A 296 -5.48 -19.41 -3.45
C LEU A 296 -3.99 -19.76 -3.30
N SER A 297 -3.10 -18.76 -3.39
CA SER A 297 -1.66 -18.97 -3.27
C SER A 297 -1.14 -18.95 -1.82
N ASP A 298 -1.90 -18.42 -0.88
CA ASP A 298 -1.47 -18.21 0.51
C ASP A 298 -1.60 -19.46 1.41
N GLN A 299 -1.91 -20.59 0.85
CA GLN A 299 -1.67 -21.85 1.58
C GLN A 299 -0.18 -22.14 1.75
N GLU A 300 0.71 -21.41 1.05
CA GLU A 300 2.15 -21.56 1.16
C GLU A 300 2.87 -20.21 1.33
N GLN A 301 3.11 -19.85 2.59
CA GLN A 301 4.18 -18.96 3.08
C GLN A 301 4.29 -17.54 2.45
N ALA A 302 3.94 -16.53 3.24
CA ALA A 302 4.30 -15.15 2.99
C ALA A 302 5.83 -14.98 2.97
N PHE A 303 6.43 -14.95 1.78
CA PHE A 303 7.84 -14.68 1.60
C PHE A 303 8.13 -13.17 1.61
N SER A 304 8.88 -12.72 2.59
CA SER A 304 9.60 -11.46 2.48
C SER A 304 10.80 -11.68 1.53
N PRO A 305 11.07 -10.79 0.54
CA PRO A 305 12.25 -10.89 -0.31
C PRO A 305 13.57 -10.76 0.46
N TYR A 306 13.50 -10.40 1.73
CA TYR A 306 14.64 -10.36 2.65
C TYR A 306 14.70 -11.56 3.61
N GLY A 307 13.92 -12.64 3.37
CA GLY A 307 13.94 -13.85 4.18
C GLY A 307 13.33 -13.71 5.58
N TYR A 308 12.55 -12.67 5.83
CA TYR A 308 11.84 -12.54 7.11
C TYR A 308 10.57 -13.39 7.09
N LYS A 309 10.52 -14.40 7.94
CA LYS A 309 9.27 -15.09 8.27
C LYS A 309 8.38 -14.11 9.04
N ILE A 310 7.21 -13.77 8.50
CA ILE A 310 6.19 -13.01 9.22
C ILE A 310 5.54 -13.99 10.19
N LEU A 311 5.54 -13.65 11.48
CA LEU A 311 5.17 -14.52 12.57
C LEU A 311 3.73 -15.05 12.48
N GLU A 312 3.56 -16.36 12.60
CA GLU A 312 2.25 -17.03 12.59
C GLU A 312 1.38 -16.80 13.85
N LYS A 313 1.90 -16.26 14.92
CA LYS A 313 1.14 -16.00 16.16
C LYS A 313 1.74 -14.85 16.92
N GLY A 314 0.93 -13.84 17.28
CA GLY A 314 1.13 -12.78 18.24
C GLY A 314 2.56 -12.29 18.55
N PRO A 315 2.80 -11.25 19.34
CA PRO A 315 4.15 -10.75 19.61
C PRO A 315 4.98 -11.76 20.38
N GLN A 316 5.64 -12.65 19.64
CA GLN A 316 6.73 -13.47 20.16
C GLN A 316 8.06 -12.76 19.87
N PRO A 317 9.02 -12.78 20.78
CA PRO A 317 10.32 -12.17 20.55
C PRO A 317 11.00 -12.80 19.34
N VAL A 318 11.52 -11.96 18.45
CA VAL A 318 12.16 -12.36 17.20
C VAL A 318 13.38 -13.23 17.51
N ALA A 319 13.24 -14.54 17.37
CA ALA A 319 14.38 -15.45 17.33
C ALA A 319 15.11 -15.25 15.99
N ARG A 320 16.42 -15.01 16.05
CA ARG A 320 17.27 -14.92 14.85
C ARG A 320 17.25 -16.25 14.12
N ILE A 321 16.60 -16.29 12.96
CA ILE A 321 16.66 -17.47 12.08
C ILE A 321 17.93 -17.38 11.24
N ARG A 322 18.84 -18.34 11.45
CA ARG A 322 19.98 -18.56 10.54
C ARG A 322 19.44 -19.13 9.23
N VAL A 323 19.48 -18.33 8.17
CA VAL A 323 19.22 -18.82 6.81
C VAL A 323 20.41 -19.64 6.36
N ARG A 324 20.22 -20.96 6.16
CA ARG A 324 21.14 -21.78 5.39
C ARG A 324 20.89 -21.48 3.90
N THR A 325 21.71 -20.62 3.34
CA THR A 325 21.80 -20.45 1.88
C THR A 325 22.49 -21.67 1.29
N GLN A 326 21.73 -22.60 0.73
CA GLN A 326 22.26 -23.49 -0.30
C GLN A 326 22.00 -22.85 -1.65
N THR A 327 22.94 -22.02 -2.08
CA THR A 327 22.98 -21.50 -3.44
C THR A 327 23.83 -22.46 -4.25
N THR A 328 23.22 -23.42 -4.91
CA THR A 328 23.86 -24.09 -6.06
C THR A 328 23.58 -23.27 -7.31
N TYR A 329 24.33 -22.21 -7.52
CA TYR A 329 24.45 -21.59 -8.82
C TYR A 329 25.43 -22.46 -9.64
N ARG A 330 24.92 -23.12 -10.65
CA ARG A 330 25.75 -23.71 -11.73
C ARG A 330 26.07 -22.57 -12.67
N GLU A 331 27.35 -22.17 -12.72
CA GLU A 331 27.85 -21.29 -13.76
C GLU A 331 27.67 -21.95 -15.13
N PRO A 332 27.20 -21.24 -16.17
CA PRO A 332 27.31 -21.73 -17.54
C PRO A 332 28.76 -21.67 -17.99
N ALA A 333 29.22 -22.76 -18.60
CA ALA A 333 30.57 -22.92 -19.15
C ALA A 333 30.95 -21.77 -20.08
N SER A 334 32.11 -21.20 -19.82
CA SER A 334 32.77 -20.20 -20.69
C SER A 334 33.21 -20.86 -21.98
N ASP A 335 32.57 -20.46 -23.07
CA ASP A 335 33.07 -20.77 -24.43
C ASP A 335 34.05 -19.66 -24.84
N ASN A 336 35.26 -20.11 -25.01
CA ASN A 336 36.45 -19.31 -25.29
C ASN A 336 36.61 -19.22 -26.81
N THR A 337 36.25 -18.08 -27.42
CA THR A 337 36.68 -17.79 -28.78
C THR A 337 37.23 -16.37 -28.89
N GLN A 338 38.52 -16.33 -29.10
CA GLN A 338 39.31 -15.14 -29.42
C GLN A 338 38.75 -14.41 -30.64
N GLN A 339 38.74 -13.09 -30.65
CA GLN A 339 39.44 -12.31 -31.69
C GLN A 339 39.41 -10.79 -31.44
N LYS A 340 40.66 -10.30 -31.44
CA LYS A 340 41.25 -9.07 -32.06
C LYS A 340 40.78 -7.67 -31.63
N LYS A 341 41.79 -7.03 -31.11
CA LYS A 341 42.17 -5.60 -31.01
C LYS A 341 41.69 -4.70 -32.15
N THR A 342 41.28 -3.50 -31.81
CA THR A 342 41.96 -2.24 -32.26
C THR A 342 41.39 -1.03 -31.50
N PRO A 343 42.16 0.10 -31.44
CA PRO A 343 42.13 1.04 -30.32
C PRO A 343 41.45 2.39 -30.61
N GLY A 344 41.02 3.07 -29.52
CA GLY A 344 40.83 4.48 -29.21
C GLY A 344 40.31 5.49 -30.25
N PRO A 345 39.94 6.69 -29.92
CA PRO A 345 40.52 7.57 -28.89
C PRO A 345 39.53 8.33 -28.00
N ALA A 346 40.04 8.70 -26.90
CA ALA A 346 40.01 9.90 -26.07
C ALA A 346 39.00 11.05 -26.30
N ALA A 347 38.60 11.56 -25.13
CA ALA A 347 38.49 12.94 -24.69
C ALA A 347 37.12 13.66 -24.92
N VAL A 348 36.61 14.24 -23.91
CA VAL A 348 36.60 15.63 -23.50
C VAL A 348 35.27 16.00 -22.85
N LEU A 349 35.38 16.42 -21.57
CA LEU A 349 34.78 17.55 -20.84
C LEU A 349 33.26 17.64 -20.65
N ALA A 350 32.85 17.62 -19.38
CA ALA A 350 32.51 18.74 -18.49
C ALA A 350 31.28 19.57 -18.87
N ALA A 351 30.27 19.46 -18.08
CA ALA A 351 29.57 20.50 -17.32
C ALA A 351 28.53 19.84 -16.39
#